data_6b2a726d7470a3b38802a710cb6ad250
#
_entry.id   6b2a726d7470a3b38802a710cb6ad250
#
_cell.length_a   1.000
_cell.length_b   1.000
_cell.length_c   1.000
_cell.angle_alpha   90.00
_cell.angle_beta   90.00
_cell.angle_gamma   90.00
#
_symmetry.space_group_name_H-M   'P 1'
#
loop_
_entity.id
_entity.type
_entity.pdbx_description
1 polymer ?
#
loop_
_entity_poly.entity_id
_entity_poly.type
_entity_poly.pdbx_seq_one_letter_code
_entity_poly.pdbx_strand_id
1 'polypeptide(L)'
;MLPMHASATAAPKLDAERRLAILAAARRLFSERGFSSVSTTEIAGEAGVARGLINHYFGTKRELYVEVVREMVRFRSQPVPEYVNGATPQDRIDESIERWLAMVSRNREAWLAAIGAEGLGRDPEIEAVLDEAREEATTRLIEVLGLGPAAAAPPELHAVLRAYGGMAEAATREWLERDRWSREQVAAFLKAALPRLVDEAFEAIPNRDPDPQGETQQ
;
A
#
# COMPACT_ATOMS: atom_id res chain seq x y z
N MET A 1 35.17 -26.03 -36.34
CA MET A 1 33.69 -25.76 -36.41
C MET A 1 33.21 -25.60 -34.99
N LEU A 2 33.17 -24.34 -34.52
CA LEU A 2 32.79 -23.94 -33.16
C LEU A 2 31.35 -23.51 -33.19
N PRO A 3 30.49 -23.88 -32.23
CA PRO A 3 29.17 -23.31 -32.09
C PRO A 3 29.24 -22.03 -31.30
N MET A 4 29.00 -20.90 -31.94
CA MET A 4 28.65 -19.62 -31.30
C MET A 4 27.15 -19.61 -31.02
N HIS A 5 26.73 -19.91 -29.81
CA HIS A 5 25.39 -19.59 -29.31
C HIS A 5 25.41 -19.44 -27.79
N ALA A 6 25.78 -18.24 -27.29
CA ALA A 6 25.54 -17.83 -25.92
C ALA A 6 25.53 -16.30 -25.80
N SER A 7 24.57 -15.59 -26.39
CA SER A 7 24.52 -14.12 -26.22
C SER A 7 23.11 -13.50 -26.21
N ALA A 8 22.04 -14.28 -26.34
CA ALA A 8 20.69 -13.70 -26.46
C ALA A 8 19.96 -13.52 -25.12
N THR A 9 20.42 -14.16 -24.04
CA THR A 9 19.70 -14.19 -22.74
C THR A 9 20.25 -13.15 -21.73
N ALA A 10 21.39 -12.55 -21.98
CA ALA A 10 22.05 -11.64 -21.02
C ALA A 10 21.51 -10.18 -21.08
N ALA A 11 21.08 -9.72 -22.25
CA ALA A 11 20.64 -8.33 -22.42
C ALA A 11 19.30 -8.02 -21.68
N PRO A 12 18.24 -8.84 -21.76
CA PRO A 12 17.00 -8.58 -21.03
C PRO A 12 17.17 -8.64 -19.49
N LYS A 13 18.07 -9.49 -19.00
CA LYS A 13 18.37 -9.62 -17.58
C LYS A 13 19.08 -8.35 -17.05
N LEU A 14 20.08 -7.85 -17.79
CA LEU A 14 20.82 -6.64 -17.45
C LEU A 14 19.92 -5.39 -17.46
N ASP A 15 18.96 -5.34 -18.38
CA ASP A 15 17.94 -4.27 -18.45
C ASP A 15 17.01 -4.28 -17.24
N ALA A 16 16.51 -5.44 -16.84
CA ALA A 16 15.70 -5.61 -15.64
C ALA A 16 16.49 -5.23 -14.36
N GLU A 17 17.76 -5.64 -14.26
CA GLU A 17 18.62 -5.30 -13.13
C GLU A 17 18.84 -3.78 -13.01
N ARG A 18 19.09 -3.08 -14.13
CA ARG A 18 19.23 -1.63 -14.15
C ARG A 18 17.93 -0.91 -13.74
N ARG A 19 16.81 -1.35 -14.27
CA ARG A 19 15.49 -0.80 -13.90
C ARG A 19 15.22 -0.93 -12.39
N LEU A 20 15.51 -2.09 -11.81
CA LEU A 20 15.37 -2.34 -10.37
C LEU A 20 16.35 -1.49 -9.55
N ALA A 21 17.60 -1.32 -10.01
CA ALA A 21 18.57 -0.47 -9.33
C ALA A 21 18.12 1.00 -9.28
N ILE A 22 17.53 1.52 -10.38
CA ILE A 22 16.98 2.88 -10.42
C ILE A 22 15.81 3.02 -9.44
N LEU A 23 14.86 2.06 -9.42
CA LEU A 23 13.73 2.07 -8.50
C LEU A 23 14.17 2.04 -7.03
N ALA A 24 15.13 1.18 -6.70
CA ALA A 24 15.67 1.07 -5.33
C ALA A 24 16.35 2.38 -4.89
N ALA A 25 17.19 2.98 -5.75
CA ALA A 25 17.83 4.27 -5.48
C ALA A 25 16.80 5.40 -5.33
N ALA A 26 15.82 5.48 -6.24
CA ALA A 26 14.77 6.47 -6.20
C ALA A 26 13.92 6.35 -4.91
N ARG A 27 13.52 5.12 -4.56
CA ARG A 27 12.77 4.85 -3.33
C ARG A 27 13.52 5.36 -2.10
N ARG A 28 14.80 5.02 -1.96
CA ARG A 28 15.61 5.45 -0.83
C ARG A 28 15.72 6.99 -0.78
N LEU A 29 16.11 7.63 -1.86
CA LEU A 29 16.31 9.07 -1.90
C LEU A 29 15.00 9.86 -1.68
N PHE A 30 13.89 9.42 -2.26
CA PHE A 30 12.59 10.06 -2.04
C PHE A 30 12.07 9.87 -0.61
N SER A 31 12.34 8.72 0.02
CA SER A 31 11.98 8.48 1.43
C SER A 31 12.79 9.36 2.39
N GLU A 32 14.08 9.57 2.14
CA GLU A 32 14.96 10.36 2.99
C GLU A 32 14.70 11.88 2.87
N ARG A 33 14.43 12.38 1.67
CA ARG A 33 14.46 13.83 1.37
C ARG A 33 13.21 14.38 0.69
N GLY A 34 12.26 13.54 0.34
CA GLY A 34 11.05 13.90 -0.39
C GLY A 34 11.28 14.19 -1.88
N PHE A 35 10.18 14.19 -2.64
CA PHE A 35 10.18 14.32 -4.10
C PHE A 35 10.90 15.58 -4.62
N SER A 36 10.61 16.75 -4.02
CA SER A 36 11.09 18.03 -4.51
C SER A 36 12.61 18.18 -4.44
N SER A 37 13.23 17.59 -3.40
CA SER A 37 14.65 17.77 -3.06
C SER A 37 15.59 16.81 -3.77
N VAL A 38 15.08 15.84 -4.53
CA VAL A 38 15.87 14.81 -5.21
C VAL A 38 15.90 15.06 -6.71
N SER A 39 17.06 14.98 -7.35
CA SER A 39 17.24 15.10 -8.80
C SER A 39 17.42 13.74 -9.48
N THR A 40 17.08 13.66 -10.78
CA THR A 40 17.35 12.44 -11.58
C THR A 40 18.86 12.16 -11.72
N THR A 41 19.70 13.18 -11.60
CA THR A 41 21.17 13.01 -11.63
C THR A 41 21.66 12.29 -10.37
N GLU A 42 21.12 12.64 -9.20
CA GLU A 42 21.44 11.96 -7.94
C GLU A 42 20.95 10.52 -7.95
N ILE A 43 19.71 10.28 -8.44
CA ILE A 43 19.18 8.93 -8.57
C ILE A 43 20.06 8.07 -9.48
N ALA A 44 20.50 8.61 -10.62
CA ALA A 44 21.39 7.90 -11.56
C ALA A 44 22.75 7.58 -10.94
N GLY A 45 23.34 8.55 -10.21
CA GLY A 45 24.60 8.35 -9.50
C GLY A 45 24.48 7.26 -8.44
N GLU A 46 23.42 7.27 -7.66
CA GLU A 46 23.14 6.26 -6.62
C GLU A 46 22.89 4.87 -7.20
N ALA A 47 22.18 4.79 -8.33
CA ALA A 47 21.91 3.54 -9.04
C ALA A 47 23.10 3.01 -9.84
N GLY A 48 24.18 3.77 -9.96
CA GLY A 48 25.35 3.40 -10.78
C GLY A 48 25.05 3.32 -12.28
N VAL A 49 24.12 4.16 -12.79
CA VAL A 49 23.71 4.16 -14.20
C VAL A 49 23.87 5.53 -14.85
N ALA A 50 23.89 5.55 -16.19
CA ALA A 50 23.85 6.82 -16.92
C ALA A 50 22.47 7.49 -16.75
N ARG A 51 22.44 8.83 -16.53
CA ARG A 51 21.21 9.62 -16.34
C ARG A 51 20.14 9.38 -17.42
N GLY A 52 20.56 9.20 -18.68
CA GLY A 52 19.66 8.95 -19.79
C GLY A 52 18.80 7.68 -19.64
N LEU A 53 19.27 6.69 -18.86
CA LEU A 53 18.52 5.46 -18.60
C LEU A 53 17.30 5.70 -17.74
N ILE A 54 17.28 6.72 -16.89
CA ILE A 54 16.07 7.07 -16.11
C ILE A 54 14.96 7.47 -17.06
N ASN A 55 15.23 8.36 -18.01
CA ASN A 55 14.24 8.77 -19.00
C ASN A 55 13.85 7.62 -19.94
N HIS A 56 14.78 6.72 -20.24
CA HIS A 56 14.49 5.54 -21.07
C HIS A 56 13.52 4.57 -20.41
N TYR A 57 13.71 4.27 -19.11
CA TYR A 57 12.87 3.29 -18.38
C TYR A 57 11.60 3.86 -17.78
N PHE A 58 11.61 5.12 -17.39
CA PHE A 58 10.55 5.71 -16.58
C PHE A 58 9.99 7.02 -17.14
N GLY A 59 10.58 7.58 -18.21
CA GLY A 59 10.16 8.85 -18.75
C GLY A 59 10.60 10.04 -17.88
N THR A 60 9.69 10.62 -17.13
CA THR A 60 9.95 11.78 -16.27
C THR A 60 10.29 11.37 -14.84
N LYS A 61 10.85 12.33 -14.07
CA LYS A 61 11.03 12.16 -12.60
C LYS A 61 9.69 11.86 -11.89
N ARG A 62 8.59 12.48 -12.38
CA ARG A 62 7.25 12.28 -11.82
C ARG A 62 6.76 10.84 -12.06
N GLU A 63 6.90 10.33 -13.27
CA GLU A 63 6.51 8.95 -13.61
C GLU A 63 7.34 7.92 -12.82
N LEU A 64 8.65 8.17 -12.65
CA LEU A 64 9.48 7.38 -11.75
C LEU A 64 8.95 7.42 -10.30
N TYR A 65 8.53 8.59 -9.82
CA TYR A 65 7.98 8.71 -8.46
C TYR A 65 6.67 7.96 -8.29
N VAL A 66 5.76 8.05 -9.26
CA VAL A 66 4.50 7.26 -9.26
C VAL A 66 4.80 5.76 -9.23
N GLU A 67 5.78 5.29 -10.01
CA GLU A 67 6.17 3.88 -10.00
C GLU A 67 6.79 3.45 -8.65
N VAL A 68 7.56 4.32 -8.01
CA VAL A 68 8.06 4.10 -6.64
C VAL A 68 6.90 3.99 -5.65
N VAL A 69 5.91 4.87 -5.73
CA VAL A 69 4.70 4.80 -4.86
C VAL A 69 3.94 3.50 -5.13
N ARG A 70 3.74 3.11 -6.38
CA ARG A 70 3.11 1.81 -6.74
C ARG A 70 3.84 0.62 -6.12
N GLU A 71 5.17 0.61 -6.18
CA GLU A 71 5.95 -0.44 -5.52
C GLU A 71 5.78 -0.44 -4.00
N MET A 72 5.80 0.74 -3.38
CA MET A 72 5.60 0.87 -1.94
C MET A 72 4.23 0.33 -1.49
N VAL A 73 3.18 0.63 -2.23
CA VAL A 73 1.83 0.14 -1.89
C VAL A 73 1.60 -1.33 -2.24
N ARG A 74 2.31 -1.89 -3.22
CA ARG A 74 2.29 -3.34 -3.48
C ARG A 74 2.79 -4.17 -2.29
N PHE A 75 3.65 -3.62 -1.43
CA PHE A 75 3.99 -4.26 -0.15
C PHE A 75 2.78 -4.36 0.80
N ARG A 76 1.80 -3.48 0.66
CA ARG A 76 0.52 -3.58 1.39
C ARG A 76 -0.31 -4.76 0.90
N SER A 77 -0.13 -5.16 -0.35
CA SER A 77 -0.86 -6.20 -1.07
C SER A 77 -0.28 -7.61 -0.93
N GLN A 78 0.58 -7.88 0.03
CA GLN A 78 1.08 -9.25 0.29
C GLN A 78 -0.08 -10.16 0.71
N PRO A 79 -0.21 -11.35 0.13
CA PRO A 79 -1.30 -12.25 0.48
C PRO A 79 -1.29 -12.54 1.97
N VAL A 80 -2.44 -12.38 2.62
CA VAL A 80 -2.66 -13.00 3.93
C VAL A 80 -2.62 -14.50 3.66
N PRO A 81 -1.78 -15.27 4.32
CA PRO A 81 -1.71 -16.72 4.10
C PRO A 81 -3.08 -17.34 4.32
N GLU A 82 -3.35 -18.40 3.54
CA GLU A 82 -4.56 -19.20 3.66
C GLU A 82 -4.89 -19.49 5.13
N TYR A 83 -6.16 -19.37 5.48
CA TYR A 83 -6.67 -19.52 6.83
C TYR A 83 -6.18 -20.82 7.46
N VAL A 84 -5.70 -20.75 8.70
CA VAL A 84 -5.51 -21.94 9.52
C VAL A 84 -6.89 -22.52 9.77
N ASN A 85 -7.19 -23.70 9.25
CA ASN A 85 -8.42 -24.42 9.49
C ASN A 85 -8.66 -24.54 11.00
N GLY A 86 -9.81 -24.01 11.48
CA GLY A 86 -10.19 -24.04 12.89
C GLY A 86 -9.90 -22.78 13.70
N ALA A 87 -9.28 -21.74 13.12
CA ALA A 87 -9.08 -20.46 13.79
C ALA A 87 -10.41 -19.72 13.98
N THR A 88 -10.61 -19.13 15.15
CA THR A 88 -11.73 -18.23 15.40
C THR A 88 -11.59 -16.94 14.58
N PRO A 89 -12.67 -16.15 14.35
CA PRO A 89 -12.54 -14.82 13.74
C PRO A 89 -11.51 -13.93 14.46
N GLN A 90 -11.48 -14.00 15.79
CA GLN A 90 -10.51 -13.24 16.59
C GLN A 90 -9.06 -13.68 16.33
N ASP A 91 -8.80 -14.99 16.22
CA ASP A 91 -7.45 -15.50 15.92
C ASP A 91 -6.96 -14.99 14.55
N ARG A 92 -7.86 -14.94 13.56
CA ARG A 92 -7.54 -14.43 12.23
C ARG A 92 -7.22 -12.92 12.24
N ILE A 93 -8.00 -12.14 13.00
CA ILE A 93 -7.75 -10.71 13.20
C ILE A 93 -6.39 -10.52 13.84
N ASP A 94 -6.13 -11.20 14.93
CA ASP A 94 -4.91 -11.10 15.72
C ASP A 94 -3.67 -11.43 14.89
N GLU A 95 -3.71 -12.52 14.16
CA GLU A 95 -2.62 -12.95 13.30
C GLU A 95 -2.40 -11.97 12.12
N SER A 96 -3.47 -11.50 11.50
CA SER A 96 -3.39 -10.56 10.38
C SER A 96 -2.77 -9.23 10.80
N ILE A 97 -3.17 -8.69 11.95
CA ILE A 97 -2.61 -7.45 12.51
C ILE A 97 -1.14 -7.63 12.86
N GLU A 98 -0.76 -8.74 13.50
CA GLU A 98 0.64 -9.01 13.85
C GLU A 98 1.54 -9.12 12.61
N ARG A 99 1.07 -9.80 11.57
CA ARG A 99 1.80 -9.92 10.30
C ARG A 99 1.93 -8.57 9.59
N TRP A 100 0.85 -7.80 9.58
CA TRP A 100 0.85 -6.46 9.00
C TRP A 100 1.82 -5.54 9.73
N LEU A 101 1.80 -5.48 11.07
CA LEU A 101 2.73 -4.68 11.86
C LEU A 101 4.19 -5.15 11.70
N ALA A 102 4.42 -6.45 11.56
CA ALA A 102 5.75 -6.98 11.27
C ALA A 102 6.24 -6.55 9.86
N MET A 103 5.35 -6.49 8.87
CA MET A 103 5.65 -5.96 7.54
C MET A 103 5.96 -4.46 7.61
N VAL A 104 5.12 -3.68 8.28
CA VAL A 104 5.31 -2.23 8.50
C VAL A 104 6.64 -1.94 9.18
N SER A 105 6.99 -2.71 10.24
CA SER A 105 8.26 -2.58 10.95
C SER A 105 9.47 -2.82 10.05
N ARG A 106 9.44 -3.89 9.25
CA ARG A 106 10.53 -4.22 8.30
C ARG A 106 10.69 -3.20 7.18
N ASN A 107 9.63 -2.47 6.84
CA ASN A 107 9.61 -1.52 5.73
C ASN A 107 9.31 -0.09 6.23
N ARG A 108 9.77 0.26 7.44
CA ARG A 108 9.46 1.51 8.14
C ARG A 108 9.56 2.76 7.25
N GLU A 109 10.69 2.93 6.59
CA GLU A 109 10.95 4.11 5.75
C GLU A 109 10.01 4.17 4.54
N ALA A 110 9.84 3.04 3.84
CA ALA A 110 8.92 2.95 2.71
C ALA A 110 7.47 3.17 3.15
N TRP A 111 7.07 2.65 4.31
CA TRP A 111 5.76 2.85 4.89
C TRP A 111 5.49 4.32 5.21
N LEU A 112 6.41 4.98 5.94
CA LEU A 112 6.28 6.39 6.29
C LEU A 112 6.27 7.30 5.05
N ALA A 113 7.07 6.97 4.03
CA ALA A 113 7.05 7.69 2.75
C ALA A 113 5.71 7.52 2.02
N ALA A 114 5.13 6.31 2.00
CA ALA A 114 3.86 6.06 1.34
C ALA A 114 2.69 6.80 2.01
N ILE A 115 2.61 6.77 3.36
CA ILE A 115 1.56 7.51 4.09
C ILE A 115 1.83 9.01 4.15
N GLY A 116 3.09 9.45 4.00
CA GLY A 116 3.48 10.87 3.92
C GLY A 116 3.27 11.46 2.53
N ALA A 117 3.19 10.64 1.48
CA ALA A 117 2.92 11.08 0.12
C ALA A 117 1.54 11.76 -0.04
N GLU A 118 0.60 11.47 0.86
CA GLU A 118 -0.70 12.16 0.95
C GLU A 118 -0.58 13.68 1.16
N GLY A 119 0.57 14.18 1.65
CA GLY A 119 0.86 15.60 1.87
C GLY A 119 1.58 16.30 0.72
N LEU A 120 1.99 15.60 -0.34
CA LEU A 120 2.82 16.15 -1.42
C LEU A 120 2.03 16.82 -2.57
N GLY A 121 0.87 17.38 -2.26
CA GLY A 121 -0.01 18.02 -3.24
C GLY A 121 -0.81 16.98 -4.04
N ARG A 122 -2.05 17.29 -4.30
CA ARG A 122 -3.05 16.45 -4.97
C ARG A 122 -2.63 16.08 -6.40
N ASP A 123 -1.72 15.11 -6.50
CA ASP A 123 -1.43 14.48 -7.78
C ASP A 123 -2.49 13.38 -8.00
N PRO A 124 -3.39 13.52 -8.98
CA PRO A 124 -4.50 12.58 -9.18
C PRO A 124 -4.06 11.14 -9.44
N GLU A 125 -2.88 10.95 -10.03
CA GLU A 125 -2.36 9.61 -10.31
C GLU A 125 -1.84 8.93 -9.03
N ILE A 126 -1.20 9.70 -8.14
CA ILE A 126 -0.77 9.18 -6.83
C ILE A 126 -1.99 8.85 -5.96
N GLU A 127 -2.97 9.75 -5.93
CA GLU A 127 -4.24 9.50 -5.22
C GLU A 127 -4.92 8.23 -5.71
N ALA A 128 -5.01 8.02 -7.03
CA ALA A 128 -5.58 6.80 -7.60
C ALA A 128 -4.83 5.52 -7.17
N VAL A 129 -3.49 5.55 -7.15
CA VAL A 129 -2.66 4.43 -6.70
C VAL A 129 -2.89 4.13 -5.21
N LEU A 130 -2.99 5.16 -4.39
CA LEU A 130 -3.25 5.01 -2.96
C LEU A 130 -4.67 4.49 -2.69
N ASP A 131 -5.66 4.98 -3.43
CA ASP A 131 -7.05 4.53 -3.32
C ASP A 131 -7.23 3.07 -3.75
N GLU A 132 -6.59 2.64 -4.83
CA GLU A 132 -6.56 1.24 -5.25
C GLU A 132 -5.97 0.34 -4.16
N ALA A 133 -4.86 0.76 -3.54
CA ALA A 133 -4.26 0.00 -2.45
C ALA A 133 -5.13 -0.06 -1.18
N ARG A 134 -5.89 1.01 -0.89
CA ARG A 134 -6.87 1.02 0.23
C ARG A 134 -8.04 0.08 -0.06
N GLU A 135 -8.52 0.04 -1.29
CA GLU A 135 -9.58 -0.87 -1.69
C GLU A 135 -9.15 -2.34 -1.60
N GLU A 136 -7.95 -2.67 -2.07
CA GLU A 136 -7.39 -4.00 -1.89
C GLU A 136 -7.25 -4.38 -0.41
N ALA A 137 -6.80 -3.46 0.45
CA ALA A 137 -6.70 -3.69 1.89
C ALA A 137 -8.08 -3.93 2.53
N THR A 138 -9.10 -3.17 2.11
CA THR A 138 -10.49 -3.32 2.54
C THR A 138 -11.05 -4.69 2.15
N THR A 139 -10.88 -5.09 0.89
CA THR A 139 -11.26 -6.42 0.38
C THR A 139 -10.68 -7.54 1.25
N ARG A 140 -9.40 -7.44 1.59
CA ARG A 140 -8.75 -8.43 2.47
C ARG A 140 -9.28 -8.45 3.89
N LEU A 141 -9.61 -7.28 4.45
CA LEU A 141 -10.22 -7.23 5.78
C LEU A 141 -11.56 -7.95 5.80
N ILE A 142 -12.39 -7.81 4.76
CA ILE A 142 -13.65 -8.54 4.62
C ILE A 142 -13.40 -10.05 4.61
N GLU A 143 -12.41 -10.52 3.86
CA GLU A 143 -12.02 -11.93 3.81
C GLU A 143 -11.51 -12.44 5.16
N VAL A 144 -10.62 -11.68 5.82
CA VAL A 144 -10.09 -12.02 7.16
C VAL A 144 -11.20 -12.14 8.20
N LEU A 145 -12.18 -11.22 8.16
CA LEU A 145 -13.33 -11.24 9.05
C LEU A 145 -14.29 -12.39 8.75
N GLY A 146 -14.19 -13.02 7.57
CA GLY A 146 -15.10 -14.10 7.16
C GLY A 146 -16.51 -13.61 6.83
N LEU A 147 -16.65 -12.37 6.40
CA LEU A 147 -17.94 -11.73 6.09
C LEU A 147 -18.46 -12.06 4.68
N GLY A 148 -17.88 -13.06 4.03
CA GLY A 148 -18.25 -13.48 2.68
C GLY A 148 -17.42 -12.83 1.58
N PRO A 149 -17.86 -12.97 0.31
CA PRO A 149 -17.16 -12.33 -0.81
C PRO A 149 -17.23 -10.81 -0.71
N ALA A 150 -16.09 -10.12 -0.84
CA ALA A 150 -16.02 -8.67 -0.73
C ALA A 150 -16.96 -7.95 -1.73
N ALA A 151 -17.11 -8.51 -2.94
CA ALA A 151 -18.02 -7.96 -3.96
C ALA A 151 -19.51 -7.99 -3.56
N ALA A 152 -19.89 -8.79 -2.55
CA ALA A 152 -21.25 -8.87 -2.04
C ALA A 152 -21.44 -8.07 -0.72
N ALA A 153 -20.39 -7.50 -0.19
CA ALA A 153 -20.43 -6.71 1.04
C ALA A 153 -21.13 -5.35 0.79
N PRO A 154 -21.92 -4.85 1.76
CA PRO A 154 -22.57 -3.54 1.61
C PRO A 154 -21.55 -2.40 1.48
N PRO A 155 -21.85 -1.33 0.72
CA PRO A 155 -20.97 -0.16 0.59
C PRO A 155 -20.60 0.48 1.92
N GLU A 156 -21.52 0.45 2.89
CA GLU A 156 -21.32 0.98 4.24
C GLU A 156 -20.22 0.20 4.99
N LEU A 157 -20.18 -1.12 4.84
CA LEU A 157 -19.11 -1.95 5.41
C LEU A 157 -17.75 -1.62 4.79
N HIS A 158 -17.70 -1.46 3.48
CA HIS A 158 -16.48 -0.98 2.80
C HIS A 158 -16.01 0.37 3.37
N ALA A 159 -16.93 1.33 3.58
CA ALA A 159 -16.61 2.63 4.14
C ALA A 159 -16.06 2.53 5.57
N VAL A 160 -16.66 1.71 6.43
CA VAL A 160 -16.18 1.46 7.80
C VAL A 160 -14.78 0.87 7.80
N LEU A 161 -14.52 -0.13 6.96
CA LEU A 161 -13.22 -0.79 6.89
C LEU A 161 -12.14 0.12 6.27
N ARG A 162 -12.49 0.98 5.31
CA ARG A 162 -11.60 2.03 4.81
C ARG A 162 -11.24 3.04 5.91
N ALA A 163 -12.21 3.45 6.72
CA ALA A 163 -11.97 4.33 7.89
C ALA A 163 -11.05 3.65 8.92
N TYR A 164 -11.24 2.35 9.17
CA TYR A 164 -10.32 1.56 10.00
C TYR A 164 -8.89 1.57 9.42
N GLY A 165 -8.74 1.43 8.12
CA GLY A 165 -7.43 1.52 7.43
C GLY A 165 -6.74 2.86 7.71
N GLY A 166 -7.45 3.97 7.60
CA GLY A 166 -6.93 5.31 7.94
C GLY A 166 -6.54 5.45 9.41
N MET A 167 -7.34 4.87 10.31
CA MET A 167 -7.02 4.81 11.73
C MET A 167 -5.73 4.00 12.00
N ALA A 168 -5.56 2.87 11.31
CA ALA A 168 -4.36 2.04 11.40
C ALA A 168 -3.10 2.79 10.89
N GLU A 169 -3.23 3.55 9.79
CA GLU A 169 -2.15 4.43 9.30
C GLU A 169 -1.79 5.50 10.33
N ALA A 170 -2.77 6.16 10.93
CA ALA A 170 -2.54 7.15 11.98
C ALA A 170 -1.85 6.54 13.22
N ALA A 171 -2.28 5.35 13.65
CA ALA A 171 -1.67 4.63 14.77
C ALA A 171 -0.19 4.26 14.49
N THR A 172 0.14 3.85 13.27
CA THR A 172 1.54 3.59 12.90
C THR A 172 2.40 4.85 12.88
N ARG A 173 1.84 6.02 12.59
CA ARG A 173 2.57 7.31 12.74
C ARG A 173 2.91 7.60 14.20
N GLU A 174 1.97 7.36 15.14
CA GLU A 174 2.25 7.53 16.57
C GLU A 174 3.40 6.63 17.04
N TRP A 175 3.50 5.42 16.48
CA TRP A 175 4.58 4.47 16.78
C TRP A 175 5.89 4.84 16.06
N LEU A 176 5.85 4.94 14.73
CA LEU A 176 7.07 4.97 13.92
C LEU A 176 7.69 6.37 13.77
N GLU A 177 6.87 7.42 13.76
CA GLU A 177 7.31 8.80 13.51
C GLU A 177 7.41 9.61 14.80
N ARG A 178 6.40 9.48 15.69
CA ARG A 178 6.27 10.30 16.88
C ARG A 178 6.79 9.65 18.16
N ASP A 179 7.07 8.35 18.12
CA ASP A 179 7.54 7.54 19.27
C ASP A 179 6.65 7.67 20.52
N ARG A 180 5.33 7.87 20.30
CA ARG A 180 4.34 8.01 21.39
C ARG A 180 3.71 6.70 21.80
N TRP A 181 3.67 5.72 20.86
CA TRP A 181 3.14 4.40 21.09
C TRP A 181 4.19 3.34 20.79
N SER A 182 4.14 2.23 21.53
CA SER A 182 4.90 1.04 21.18
C SER A 182 4.16 0.23 20.10
N ARG A 183 4.88 -0.71 19.45
CA ARG A 183 4.27 -1.65 18.51
C ARG A 183 3.12 -2.45 19.15
N GLU A 184 3.32 -2.88 20.42
CA GLU A 184 2.35 -3.65 21.21
C GLU A 184 1.09 -2.82 21.51
N GLN A 185 1.26 -1.52 21.77
CA GLN A 185 0.13 -0.61 21.98
C GLN A 185 -0.68 -0.41 20.69
N VAL A 186 -0.01 -0.27 19.55
CA VAL A 186 -0.69 -0.23 18.23
C VAL A 186 -1.43 -1.55 17.98
N ALA A 187 -0.79 -2.69 18.22
CA ALA A 187 -1.41 -4.00 18.05
C ALA A 187 -2.67 -4.13 18.91
N ALA A 188 -2.56 -3.84 20.22
CA ALA A 188 -3.69 -3.92 21.16
C ALA A 188 -4.85 -3.01 20.74
N PHE A 189 -4.54 -1.78 20.33
CA PHE A 189 -5.53 -0.82 19.86
C PHE A 189 -6.27 -1.32 18.62
N LEU A 190 -5.56 -1.76 17.60
CA LEU A 190 -6.15 -2.21 16.35
C LEU A 190 -6.99 -3.49 16.52
N LYS A 191 -6.49 -4.47 17.30
CA LYS A 191 -7.20 -5.71 17.62
C LYS A 191 -8.51 -5.47 18.38
N ALA A 192 -8.52 -4.50 19.29
CA ALA A 192 -9.70 -4.15 20.03
C ALA A 192 -10.71 -3.32 19.22
N ALA A 193 -10.24 -2.49 18.29
CA ALA A 193 -11.10 -1.58 17.53
C ALA A 193 -11.85 -2.27 16.39
N LEU A 194 -11.21 -3.20 15.67
CA LEU A 194 -11.79 -3.79 14.46
C LEU A 194 -13.12 -4.52 14.72
N PRO A 195 -13.26 -5.44 15.69
CA PRO A 195 -14.54 -6.10 15.97
C PRO A 195 -15.64 -5.10 16.33
N ARG A 196 -15.32 -4.11 17.19
CA ARG A 196 -16.30 -3.10 17.61
C ARG A 196 -16.79 -2.22 16.48
N LEU A 197 -15.91 -1.87 15.54
CA LEU A 197 -16.29 -1.09 14.35
C LEU A 197 -17.23 -1.88 13.45
N VAL A 198 -17.03 -3.21 13.34
CA VAL A 198 -17.91 -4.06 12.54
C VAL A 198 -19.23 -4.33 13.26
N ASP A 199 -19.20 -4.62 14.56
CA ASP A 199 -20.40 -5.04 15.31
C ASP A 199 -21.27 -3.83 15.74
N GLU A 200 -20.66 -2.72 16.12
CA GLU A 200 -21.38 -1.59 16.73
C GLU A 200 -21.51 -0.38 15.78
N ALA A 201 -20.39 0.03 15.16
CA ALA A 201 -20.38 1.24 14.35
C ALA A 201 -21.05 1.03 13.00
N PHE A 202 -20.91 -0.16 12.41
CA PHE A 202 -21.56 -0.49 11.14
C PHE A 202 -23.10 -0.52 11.29
N GLU A 203 -23.63 -1.12 12.36
CA GLU A 203 -25.06 -1.15 12.63
C GLU A 203 -25.66 0.25 12.91
N ALA A 204 -24.84 1.18 13.39
CA ALA A 204 -25.27 2.55 13.67
C ALA A 204 -25.34 3.44 12.41
N ILE A 205 -24.84 2.99 11.27
CA ILE A 205 -24.87 3.75 10.01
C ILE A 205 -26.21 3.53 9.33
N PRO A 206 -27.05 4.58 9.14
CA PRO A 206 -28.32 4.42 8.43
C PRO A 206 -28.06 3.95 7.00
N ASN A 207 -28.81 2.96 6.55
CA ASN A 207 -28.83 2.60 5.13
C ASN A 207 -29.19 3.83 4.30
N ARG A 208 -28.41 4.10 3.26
CA ARG A 208 -28.73 5.16 2.33
C ARG A 208 -29.98 4.72 1.56
N ASP A 209 -31.13 5.36 1.81
CA ASP A 209 -32.32 5.15 1.00
C ASP A 209 -31.94 5.35 -0.48
N PRO A 210 -32.33 4.44 -1.38
CA PRO A 210 -32.14 4.65 -2.80
C PRO A 210 -32.82 5.99 -3.17
N ASP A 211 -32.07 6.88 -3.80
CA ASP A 211 -32.49 8.23 -4.18
C ASP A 211 -33.85 8.15 -4.92
N PRO A 212 -34.95 8.71 -4.39
CA PRO A 212 -36.26 8.62 -5.04
C PRO A 212 -36.38 9.48 -6.30
N GLN A 213 -35.30 10.09 -6.78
CA GLN A 213 -35.29 11.00 -7.93
C GLN A 213 -34.90 10.35 -9.27
N GLY A 214 -34.80 9.01 -9.33
CA GLY A 214 -34.51 8.28 -10.58
C GLY A 214 -35.70 8.04 -11.51
N GLU A 215 -36.94 8.33 -11.09
CA GLU A 215 -38.15 8.12 -11.89
C GLU A 215 -38.89 9.43 -12.12
N THR A 216 -38.44 10.27 -13.04
CA THR A 216 -39.33 11.13 -13.83
C THR A 216 -38.54 11.83 -14.93
N GLN A 217 -38.45 11.26 -16.12
CA GLN A 217 -38.55 11.91 -17.41
C GLN A 217 -38.70 10.86 -18.51
N GLN A 218 -39.92 10.47 -18.77
CA GLN A 218 -40.30 10.01 -20.10
C GLN A 218 -40.87 11.19 -20.87
#